data_3a7497e4f297f9b7c0e5e310093289b7
#
_entry.id   3a7497e4f297f9b7c0e5e310093289b7
#
_cell.length_a   1.000
_cell.length_b   1.000
_cell.length_c   1.000
_cell.angle_alpha   90.00
_cell.angle_beta   90.00
_cell.angle_gamma   90.00
#
_symmetry.space_group_name_H-M   'P 1'
#
loop_
_entity.id
_entity.type
_entity.pdbx_description
1 polymer ?
#
loop_
_entity_poly.entity_id
_entity_poly.type
_entity_poly.pdbx_seq_one_letter_code
_entity_poly.pdbx_strand_id
1 'polypeptide(L)'
;LGYDSKGRGHSQKRLVPKKRNLQRPVSAMDSRIKSVYDSVIARDPNQPEFHQAVEEVLESLSPVIEEYPEYMPVIEAMVEAERIIQFRVPWYDDNGNLNVNRGFRIQMSSSIGPYKGGLRFHPSVNQSILKFLAFEQVFKNSLTGLPMGGGKGGSDFNPKGKSDSEVMRFCQSFMMELWRH
;
A
#
# COMPACT_ATOMS: atom_id res chain seq x y z
N LEU A 1 -16.16 -20.74 29.86
CA LEU A 1 -17.44 -21.41 30.23
C LEU A 1 -17.75 -21.09 31.67
N GLY A 2 -18.50 -20.02 31.93
CA GLY A 2 -19.04 -19.68 33.23
C GLY A 2 -20.54 -19.55 33.10
N TYR A 3 -21.27 -20.47 33.71
CA TYR A 3 -22.69 -20.35 33.92
C TYR A 3 -22.94 -19.68 35.27
N ASP A 4 -23.87 -18.70 35.30
CA ASP A 4 -24.33 -18.20 36.60
C ASP A 4 -25.29 -19.22 37.24
N SER A 5 -25.43 -19.15 38.55
CA SER A 5 -26.22 -20.09 39.36
C SER A 5 -27.73 -20.03 39.16
N LYS A 6 -28.22 -19.34 38.10
CA LYS A 6 -29.64 -19.16 37.78
C LYS A 6 -30.02 -19.53 36.32
N GLY A 7 -29.11 -20.12 35.56
CA GLY A 7 -29.42 -20.72 34.26
C GLY A 7 -29.95 -19.76 33.17
N ARG A 8 -29.70 -18.48 33.26
CA ARG A 8 -30.10 -17.49 32.23
C ARG A 8 -28.98 -17.25 31.26
N GLY A 9 -29.08 -17.86 30.07
CA GLY A 9 -28.18 -17.58 28.95
C GLY A 9 -28.29 -16.12 28.48
N HIS A 10 -27.21 -15.39 28.55
CA HIS A 10 -27.13 -14.08 27.90
C HIS A 10 -27.08 -14.30 26.40
N SER A 11 -28.22 -14.05 25.75
CA SER A 11 -28.30 -13.96 24.28
C SER A 11 -27.48 -12.73 23.86
N GLN A 12 -26.26 -12.96 23.35
CA GLN A 12 -25.56 -11.94 22.58
C GLN A 12 -26.39 -11.65 21.32
N LYS A 13 -27.12 -10.53 21.34
CA LYS A 13 -27.73 -9.98 20.12
C LYS A 13 -26.59 -9.72 19.13
N ARG A 14 -26.42 -10.60 18.13
CA ARG A 14 -25.64 -10.27 16.94
C ARG A 14 -26.25 -9.01 16.34
N LEU A 15 -25.49 -7.92 16.37
CA LEU A 15 -25.79 -6.73 15.59
C LEU A 15 -25.70 -7.13 14.11
N VAL A 16 -26.84 -7.45 13.52
CA VAL A 16 -26.95 -7.62 12.06
C VAL A 16 -26.81 -6.23 11.46
N PRO A 17 -25.78 -5.96 10.66
CA PRO A 17 -25.65 -4.64 10.03
C PRO A 17 -26.85 -4.42 9.13
N LYS A 18 -27.58 -3.32 9.33
CA LYS A 18 -28.64 -2.87 8.41
C LYS A 18 -28.06 -2.80 7.00
N LYS A 19 -28.66 -3.48 6.04
CA LYS A 19 -28.33 -3.34 4.61
C LYS A 19 -28.40 -1.84 4.26
N ARG A 20 -27.26 -1.19 4.13
CA ARG A 20 -27.18 0.17 3.61
C ARG A 20 -27.42 0.11 2.11
N ASN A 21 -28.33 0.97 1.66
CA ASN A 21 -28.63 1.17 0.24
C ASN A 21 -27.37 1.75 -0.43
N LEU A 22 -26.68 1.00 -1.26
CA LEU A 22 -25.42 1.31 -1.94
C LEU A 22 -25.58 2.31 -3.11
N GLN A 23 -26.69 3.04 -3.17
CA GLN A 23 -26.96 4.08 -4.18
C GLN A 23 -27.05 5.46 -3.54
N ARG A 24 -25.97 5.90 -2.83
CA ARG A 24 -25.77 7.31 -2.64
C ARG A 24 -24.96 7.86 -3.82
N PRO A 25 -25.35 9.01 -4.40
CA PRO A 25 -24.43 9.72 -5.29
C PRO A 25 -23.14 9.98 -4.52
N VAL A 26 -21.99 9.87 -5.21
CA VAL A 26 -20.68 10.18 -4.65
C VAL A 26 -20.81 11.54 -3.95
N SER A 27 -20.85 11.54 -2.63
CA SER A 27 -20.93 12.78 -1.85
C SER A 27 -19.61 13.51 -2.03
N ALA A 28 -19.64 14.81 -2.18
CA ALA A 28 -18.42 15.61 -2.19
C ALA A 28 -17.56 15.23 -0.99
N MET A 29 -16.26 14.99 -1.24
CA MET A 29 -15.28 14.61 -0.23
C MET A 29 -15.40 15.52 1.00
N ASP A 30 -15.43 14.95 2.21
CA ASP A 30 -15.43 15.70 3.46
C ASP A 30 -14.28 16.73 3.45
N SER A 31 -14.54 17.94 3.92
CA SER A 31 -13.56 19.05 3.85
C SER A 31 -12.25 18.75 4.58
N ARG A 32 -12.29 17.94 5.64
CA ARG A 32 -11.12 17.50 6.40
C ARG A 32 -10.29 16.50 5.58
N ILE A 33 -10.96 15.55 4.93
CA ILE A 33 -10.33 14.57 4.04
C ILE A 33 -9.72 15.28 2.83
N LYS A 34 -10.42 16.27 2.27
CA LYS A 34 -9.89 17.10 1.19
C LYS A 34 -8.61 17.82 1.60
N SER A 35 -8.53 18.34 2.81
CA SER A 35 -7.30 18.96 3.34
C SER A 35 -6.13 17.97 3.38
N VAL A 36 -6.36 16.69 3.75
CA VAL A 36 -5.33 15.65 3.71
C VAL A 36 -4.88 15.40 2.27
N TYR A 37 -5.81 15.26 1.33
CA TYR A 37 -5.48 15.07 -0.08
C TYR A 37 -4.65 16.23 -0.64
N ASP A 38 -5.08 17.48 -0.39
CA ASP A 38 -4.35 18.67 -0.82
C ASP A 38 -2.92 18.70 -0.23
N SER A 39 -2.74 18.23 1.00
CA SER A 39 -1.42 18.12 1.63
C SER A 39 -0.52 17.07 0.96
N VAL A 40 -1.10 15.96 0.50
CA VAL A 40 -0.38 14.91 -0.26
C VAL A 40 0.12 15.47 -1.59
N ILE A 41 -0.75 16.18 -2.33
CA ILE A 41 -0.36 16.82 -3.60
C ILE A 41 0.78 17.84 -3.39
N ALA A 42 0.65 18.67 -2.36
CA ALA A 42 1.66 19.69 -2.07
C ALA A 42 3.02 19.10 -1.70
N ARG A 43 3.03 17.96 -1.00
CA ARG A 43 4.25 17.26 -0.57
C ARG A 43 4.92 16.49 -1.71
N ASP A 44 4.15 15.88 -2.58
CA ASP A 44 4.61 14.98 -3.64
C ASP A 44 4.09 15.41 -5.03
N PRO A 45 4.38 16.62 -5.53
CA PRO A 45 3.71 17.21 -6.70
C PRO A 45 3.89 16.41 -8.01
N ASN A 46 4.88 15.53 -8.09
CA ASN A 46 5.22 14.75 -9.27
C ASN A 46 4.85 13.26 -9.15
N GLN A 47 3.79 12.93 -8.39
CA GLN A 47 3.36 11.54 -8.17
C GLN A 47 1.89 11.31 -8.55
N PRO A 48 1.50 11.49 -9.85
CA PRO A 48 0.09 11.48 -10.26
C PRO A 48 -0.60 10.13 -10.00
N GLU A 49 0.08 8.99 -10.17
CA GLU A 49 -0.51 7.69 -9.91
C GLU A 49 -0.80 7.48 -8.42
N PHE A 50 0.05 8.02 -7.56
CA PHE A 50 -0.18 7.98 -6.12
C PHE A 50 -1.31 8.93 -5.72
N HIS A 51 -1.39 10.13 -6.30
CA HIS A 51 -2.49 11.07 -6.04
C HIS A 51 -3.85 10.44 -6.35
N GLN A 52 -3.99 9.82 -7.52
CA GLN A 52 -5.24 9.16 -7.92
C GLN A 52 -5.63 8.07 -6.92
N ALA A 53 -4.71 7.20 -6.53
CA ALA A 53 -5.01 6.14 -5.59
C ALA A 53 -5.41 6.68 -4.20
N VAL A 54 -4.76 7.74 -3.73
CA VAL A 54 -5.12 8.41 -2.47
C VAL A 54 -6.52 9.02 -2.57
N GLU A 55 -6.83 9.72 -3.66
CA GLU A 55 -8.16 10.32 -3.88
C GLU A 55 -9.27 9.27 -3.79
N GLU A 56 -9.17 8.18 -4.57
CA GLU A 56 -10.16 7.11 -4.61
C GLU A 56 -10.40 6.46 -3.23
N VAL A 57 -9.32 6.22 -2.48
CA VAL A 57 -9.43 5.64 -1.13
C VAL A 57 -10.02 6.63 -0.15
N LEU A 58 -9.57 7.87 -0.15
CA LEU A 58 -10.06 8.91 0.76
C LEU A 58 -11.54 9.22 0.53
N GLU A 59 -11.99 9.27 -0.73
CA GLU A 59 -13.42 9.38 -1.06
C GLU A 59 -14.23 8.22 -0.47
N SER A 60 -13.73 7.00 -0.59
CA SER A 60 -14.40 5.80 -0.06
C SER A 60 -14.46 5.78 1.47
N LEU A 61 -13.52 6.45 2.15
CA LEU A 61 -13.46 6.56 3.61
C LEU A 61 -14.27 7.74 4.17
N SER A 62 -14.72 8.68 3.35
CA SER A 62 -15.49 9.84 3.78
C SER A 62 -16.67 9.50 4.70
N PRO A 63 -17.53 8.49 4.39
CA PRO A 63 -18.62 8.12 5.28
C PRO A 63 -18.16 7.57 6.64
N VAL A 64 -16.97 6.97 6.69
CA VAL A 64 -16.39 6.47 7.95
C VAL A 64 -15.95 7.65 8.82
N ILE A 65 -15.32 8.65 8.23
CA ILE A 65 -14.85 9.85 8.95
C ILE A 65 -16.02 10.74 9.39
N GLU A 66 -17.11 10.78 8.65
CA GLU A 66 -18.34 11.44 9.09
C GLU A 66 -18.90 10.79 10.35
N GLU A 67 -18.86 9.47 10.45
CA GLU A 67 -19.36 8.69 11.59
C GLU A 67 -18.37 8.65 12.77
N TYR A 68 -17.05 8.63 12.46
CA TYR A 68 -15.94 8.48 13.44
C TYR A 68 -14.84 9.53 13.18
N PRO A 69 -15.08 10.80 13.53
CA PRO A 69 -14.12 11.90 13.28
C PRO A 69 -12.76 11.71 13.97
N GLU A 70 -12.73 10.93 15.06
CA GLU A 70 -11.51 10.59 15.81
C GLU A 70 -10.49 9.79 14.99
N TYR A 71 -10.87 9.24 13.82
CA TYR A 71 -9.94 8.53 12.94
C TYR A 71 -9.15 9.44 12.00
N MET A 72 -9.42 10.75 11.99
CA MET A 72 -8.68 11.69 11.14
C MET A 72 -7.14 11.61 11.29
N PRO A 73 -6.55 11.56 12.50
CA PRO A 73 -5.10 11.43 12.63
C PRO A 73 -4.55 10.12 12.03
N VAL A 74 -5.35 9.05 12.00
CA VAL A 74 -4.98 7.79 11.36
C VAL A 74 -4.92 7.95 9.85
N ILE A 75 -5.91 8.64 9.26
CA ILE A 75 -5.95 8.92 7.82
C ILE A 75 -4.74 9.77 7.41
N GLU A 76 -4.41 10.81 8.17
CA GLU A 76 -3.24 11.67 7.93
C GLU A 76 -1.93 10.87 7.96
N ALA A 77 -1.79 9.92 8.87
CA ALA A 77 -0.60 9.06 8.95
C ALA A 77 -0.55 8.04 7.81
N MET A 78 -1.70 7.47 7.41
CA MET A 78 -1.76 6.39 6.42
C MET A 78 -1.40 6.82 5.00
N VAL A 79 -1.55 8.10 4.65
CA VAL A 79 -1.17 8.62 3.32
C VAL A 79 0.33 8.88 3.17
N GLU A 80 1.13 8.69 4.24
CA GLU A 80 2.58 8.81 4.21
C GLU A 80 3.24 7.44 4.43
N ALA A 81 4.26 7.12 3.62
CA ALA A 81 5.01 5.89 3.77
C ALA A 81 5.93 5.97 5.00
N GLU A 82 5.98 4.90 5.81
CA GLU A 82 6.92 4.81 6.92
C GLU A 82 8.37 4.89 6.46
N ARG A 83 8.67 4.30 5.28
CA ARG A 83 10.01 4.35 4.69
C ARG A 83 9.97 4.10 3.18
N ILE A 84 10.76 4.88 2.45
CA ILE A 84 11.03 4.70 1.03
C ILE A 84 12.52 4.46 0.85
N ILE A 85 12.88 3.36 0.19
CA ILE A 85 14.25 2.99 -0.09
C ILE A 85 14.40 2.89 -1.60
N GLN A 86 15.31 3.69 -2.17
CA GLN A 86 15.75 3.60 -3.55
C GLN A 86 17.20 3.18 -3.58
N PHE A 87 17.53 2.22 -4.43
CA PHE A 87 18.89 1.70 -4.54
C PHE A 87 19.26 1.42 -6.00
N ARG A 88 20.57 1.38 -6.25
CA ARG A 88 21.16 1.07 -7.56
C ARG A 88 21.28 -0.44 -7.71
N VAL A 89 20.89 -0.97 -8.90
CA VAL A 89 20.99 -2.37 -9.27
C VAL A 89 21.88 -2.52 -10.49
N PRO A 90 23.22 -2.71 -10.32
CA PRO A 90 24.13 -2.97 -11.41
C PRO A 90 24.12 -4.47 -11.78
N TRP A 91 24.12 -4.77 -13.08
CA TRP A 91 24.19 -6.14 -13.57
C TRP A 91 24.83 -6.17 -14.97
N TYR A 92 25.41 -7.30 -15.36
CA TYR A 92 26.01 -7.47 -16.67
C TYR A 92 25.09 -8.25 -17.61
N ASP A 93 24.97 -7.80 -18.87
CA ASP A 93 24.31 -8.55 -19.92
C ASP A 93 25.18 -9.73 -20.43
N ASP A 94 24.64 -10.51 -21.36
CA ASP A 94 25.35 -11.67 -21.91
C ASP A 94 26.56 -11.28 -22.78
N ASN A 95 26.65 -10.00 -23.21
CA ASN A 95 27.77 -9.45 -23.97
C ASN A 95 28.84 -8.85 -23.04
N GLY A 96 28.65 -8.89 -21.72
CA GLY A 96 29.57 -8.33 -20.75
C GLY A 96 29.44 -6.81 -20.55
N ASN A 97 28.35 -6.18 -21.04
CA ASN A 97 28.11 -4.75 -20.81
C ASN A 97 27.46 -4.53 -19.45
N LEU A 98 27.92 -3.53 -18.73
CA LEU A 98 27.32 -3.10 -17.48
C LEU A 98 26.00 -2.36 -17.73
N ASN A 99 24.94 -2.84 -17.12
CA ASN A 99 23.65 -2.18 -17.04
C ASN A 99 23.36 -1.72 -15.62
N VAL A 100 22.59 -0.65 -15.47
CA VAL A 100 22.22 -0.11 -14.16
C VAL A 100 20.73 0.20 -14.15
N ASN A 101 20.01 -0.43 -13.24
CA ASN A 101 18.60 -0.16 -12.97
C ASN A 101 18.41 0.48 -11.59
N ARG A 102 17.22 1.05 -11.37
CA ARG A 102 16.77 1.52 -10.05
C ARG A 102 15.94 0.43 -9.39
N GLY A 103 16.28 0.10 -8.18
CA GLY A 103 15.47 -0.71 -7.29
C GLY A 103 14.74 0.16 -6.26
N PHE A 104 13.55 -0.27 -5.86
CA PHE A 104 12.74 0.42 -4.86
C PHE A 104 12.14 -0.57 -3.87
N ARG A 105 12.03 -0.15 -2.61
CA ARG A 105 11.20 -0.78 -1.59
C ARG A 105 10.41 0.30 -0.87
N ILE A 106 9.09 0.24 -0.96
CA ILE A 106 8.18 1.10 -0.22
C ILE A 106 7.64 0.30 0.96
N GLN A 107 7.96 0.74 2.16
CA GLN A 107 7.42 0.26 3.43
C GLN A 107 6.32 1.23 3.83
N MET A 108 5.07 0.88 3.50
CA MET A 108 3.96 1.82 3.63
C MET A 108 3.40 1.87 5.03
N SER A 109 3.09 0.71 5.61
CA SER A 109 2.59 0.63 6.98
C SER A 109 2.91 -0.71 7.62
N SER A 110 3.38 -0.68 8.87
CA SER A 110 3.63 -1.84 9.73
C SER A 110 2.60 -1.98 10.85
N SER A 111 1.55 -1.16 10.87
CA SER A 111 0.60 -1.04 11.98
C SER A 111 -0.09 -2.36 12.36
N ILE A 112 -0.31 -3.26 11.40
CA ILE A 112 -0.96 -4.57 11.62
C ILE A 112 -0.03 -5.76 11.40
N GLY A 113 1.26 -5.52 11.16
CA GLY A 113 2.26 -6.59 10.97
C GLY A 113 3.38 -6.18 10.00
N PRO A 114 4.31 -7.09 9.69
CA PRO A 114 5.45 -6.78 8.84
C PRO A 114 5.01 -6.38 7.42
N TYR A 115 5.82 -5.54 6.77
CA TYR A 115 5.55 -5.09 5.41
C TYR A 115 5.48 -6.28 4.44
N LYS A 116 4.33 -6.46 3.80
CA LYS A 116 4.09 -7.54 2.86
C LYS A 116 3.54 -6.99 1.55
N GLY A 117 4.14 -7.39 0.43
CA GLY A 117 3.72 -7.08 -0.92
C GLY A 117 4.63 -7.73 -1.95
N GLY A 118 4.19 -7.73 -3.22
CA GLY A 118 4.95 -8.32 -4.31
C GLY A 118 6.06 -7.42 -4.85
N LEU A 119 6.80 -7.94 -5.84
CA LEU A 119 7.76 -7.22 -6.66
C LEU A 119 7.18 -6.97 -8.05
N ARG A 120 7.45 -5.78 -8.62
CA ARG A 120 7.09 -5.43 -10.00
C ARG A 120 8.37 -5.06 -10.77
N PHE A 121 8.62 -5.76 -11.87
CA PHE A 121 9.70 -5.45 -12.82
C PHE A 121 9.10 -5.03 -14.15
N HIS A 122 9.23 -3.75 -14.47
CA HIS A 122 8.72 -3.17 -15.71
C HIS A 122 9.39 -1.81 -15.97
N PRO A 123 9.67 -1.44 -17.22
CA PRO A 123 10.34 -0.17 -17.55
C PRO A 123 9.63 1.10 -17.04
N SER A 124 8.31 1.03 -16.84
CA SER A 124 7.53 2.16 -16.31
C SER A 124 7.62 2.32 -14.79
N VAL A 125 8.26 1.38 -14.08
CA VAL A 125 8.34 1.44 -12.61
C VAL A 125 9.11 2.67 -12.17
N ASN A 126 8.46 3.46 -11.32
CA ASN A 126 9.00 4.62 -10.64
C ASN A 126 8.49 4.66 -9.19
N GLN A 127 8.91 5.67 -8.44
CA GLN A 127 8.50 5.82 -7.04
C GLN A 127 6.99 6.03 -6.88
N SER A 128 6.36 6.83 -7.73
CA SER A 128 4.91 7.10 -7.70
C SER A 128 4.11 5.83 -7.87
N ILE A 129 4.43 5.02 -8.89
CA ILE A 129 3.78 3.73 -9.17
C ILE A 129 3.94 2.77 -7.99
N LEU A 130 5.13 2.66 -7.41
CA LEU A 130 5.33 1.76 -6.28
C LEU A 130 4.71 2.29 -4.98
N LYS A 131 4.63 3.62 -4.80
CA LYS A 131 3.97 4.24 -3.65
C LYS A 131 2.47 3.96 -3.69
N PHE A 132 1.79 4.14 -4.85
CA PHE A 132 0.38 3.81 -4.95
C PHE A 132 0.12 2.32 -4.72
N LEU A 133 0.92 1.44 -5.32
CA LEU A 133 0.77 0.00 -5.14
C LEU A 133 1.00 -0.45 -3.68
N ALA A 134 1.91 0.21 -2.96
CA ALA A 134 2.13 -0.06 -1.54
C ALA A 134 0.97 0.44 -0.68
N PHE A 135 0.42 1.60 -1.00
CA PHE A 135 -0.74 2.19 -0.34
C PHE A 135 -1.98 1.28 -0.47
N GLU A 136 -2.33 0.88 -1.69
CA GLU A 136 -3.41 -0.08 -1.91
C GLU A 136 -3.17 -1.42 -1.19
N GLN A 137 -1.90 -1.86 -1.11
CA GLN A 137 -1.55 -3.13 -0.46
C GLN A 137 -1.87 -3.12 1.04
N VAL A 138 -1.80 -1.96 1.71
CA VAL A 138 -2.20 -1.83 3.12
C VAL A 138 -3.66 -2.26 3.30
N PHE A 139 -4.57 -1.71 2.49
CA PHE A 139 -6.00 -2.04 2.56
C PHE A 139 -6.28 -3.48 2.14
N LYS A 140 -5.63 -3.94 1.07
CA LYS A 140 -5.74 -5.33 0.62
C LYS A 140 -5.38 -6.33 1.72
N ASN A 141 -4.28 -6.09 2.41
CA ASN A 141 -3.81 -6.98 3.48
C ASN A 141 -4.70 -6.89 4.72
N SER A 142 -5.21 -5.70 5.07
CA SER A 142 -6.12 -5.54 6.21
C SER A 142 -7.41 -6.34 6.08
N LEU A 143 -7.91 -6.51 4.85
CA LEU A 143 -9.13 -7.28 4.57
C LEU A 143 -8.93 -8.79 4.68
N THR A 144 -7.69 -9.29 4.74
CA THR A 144 -7.43 -10.74 4.91
C THR A 144 -7.61 -11.23 6.33
N GLY A 145 -7.61 -10.33 7.32
CA GLY A 145 -7.62 -10.67 8.74
C GLY A 145 -6.28 -11.23 9.26
N LEU A 146 -5.24 -11.28 8.41
CA LEU A 146 -3.90 -11.72 8.79
C LEU A 146 -3.04 -10.53 9.30
N PRO A 147 -2.08 -10.78 10.21
CA PRO A 147 -1.21 -9.73 10.75
C PRO A 147 -0.12 -9.35 9.74
N MET A 148 -0.52 -8.71 8.64
CA MET A 148 0.36 -8.27 7.56
C MET A 148 0.18 -6.79 7.30
N GLY A 149 1.27 -6.03 7.40
CA GLY A 149 1.34 -4.65 6.95
C GLY A 149 1.40 -4.53 5.42
N GLY A 150 1.54 -3.31 4.92
CA GLY A 150 1.60 -3.01 3.49
C GLY A 150 2.98 -2.56 3.03
N GLY A 151 3.44 -3.14 1.92
CA GLY A 151 4.67 -2.72 1.26
C GLY A 151 4.71 -3.16 -0.19
N LYS A 152 5.59 -2.56 -0.97
CA LYS A 152 5.80 -2.90 -2.38
C LYS A 152 7.26 -2.72 -2.75
N GLY A 153 7.76 -3.60 -3.60
CA GLY A 153 9.09 -3.46 -4.20
C GLY A 153 9.01 -3.51 -5.72
N GLY A 154 10.09 -3.14 -6.37
CA GLY A 154 10.19 -3.26 -7.82
C GLY A 154 11.39 -2.54 -8.41
N SER A 155 11.48 -2.60 -9.73
CA SER A 155 12.55 -1.98 -10.52
C SER A 155 12.04 -1.62 -11.91
N ASP A 156 12.68 -0.63 -12.52
CA ASP A 156 12.53 -0.26 -13.93
C ASP A 156 13.17 -1.28 -14.90
N PHE A 157 13.63 -2.40 -14.40
CA PHE A 157 14.15 -3.51 -15.20
C PHE A 157 13.08 -4.10 -16.13
N ASN A 158 13.45 -4.28 -17.40
CA ASN A 158 12.59 -4.95 -18.36
C ASN A 158 13.03 -6.40 -18.56
N PRO A 159 12.29 -7.40 -18.07
CA PRO A 159 12.63 -8.82 -18.24
C PRO A 159 12.36 -9.36 -19.66
N LYS A 160 11.58 -8.62 -20.48
CA LYS A 160 11.25 -9.09 -21.83
C LYS A 160 12.49 -9.11 -22.73
N GLY A 161 12.73 -10.24 -23.37
CA GLY A 161 13.86 -10.44 -24.28
C GLY A 161 15.22 -10.60 -23.57
N LYS A 162 15.23 -10.79 -22.26
CA LYS A 162 16.41 -11.13 -21.49
C LYS A 162 16.56 -12.63 -21.37
N SER A 163 17.82 -13.11 -21.37
CA SER A 163 18.11 -14.51 -21.06
C SER A 163 17.87 -14.83 -19.57
N ASP A 164 17.68 -16.09 -19.23
CA ASP A 164 17.54 -16.52 -17.85
C ASP A 164 18.78 -16.13 -17.01
N SER A 165 19.97 -16.15 -17.64
CA SER A 165 21.22 -15.76 -16.99
C SER A 165 21.26 -14.24 -16.70
N GLU A 166 20.78 -13.40 -17.60
CA GLU A 166 20.66 -11.95 -17.40
C GLU A 166 19.66 -11.64 -16.27
N VAL A 167 18.48 -12.29 -16.31
CA VAL A 167 17.46 -12.14 -15.25
C VAL A 167 18.03 -12.58 -13.90
N MET A 168 18.78 -13.69 -13.86
CA MET A 168 19.40 -14.18 -12.63
C MET A 168 20.41 -13.15 -12.08
N ARG A 169 21.31 -12.62 -12.92
CA ARG A 169 22.29 -11.60 -12.48
C ARG A 169 21.61 -10.33 -11.96
N PHE A 170 20.55 -9.89 -12.66
CA PHE A 170 19.76 -8.77 -12.18
C PHE A 170 19.12 -9.09 -10.82
N CYS A 171 18.44 -10.23 -10.68
CA CYS A 171 17.77 -10.61 -9.43
C CYS A 171 18.76 -10.75 -8.26
N GLN A 172 19.94 -11.32 -8.49
CA GLN A 172 20.98 -11.40 -7.46
C GLN A 172 21.41 -10.02 -6.99
N SER A 173 21.70 -9.10 -7.92
CA SER A 173 22.06 -7.71 -7.58
C SER A 173 20.93 -6.99 -6.85
N PHE A 174 19.69 -7.16 -7.32
CA PHE A 174 18.50 -6.56 -6.67
C PHE A 174 18.33 -7.09 -5.24
N MET A 175 18.47 -8.39 -5.02
CA MET A 175 18.29 -9.01 -3.70
C MET A 175 19.43 -8.68 -2.73
N MET A 176 20.64 -8.40 -3.22
CA MET A 176 21.76 -7.96 -2.37
C MET A 176 21.46 -6.69 -1.57
N GLU A 177 20.57 -5.84 -2.09
CA GLU A 177 20.08 -4.66 -1.35
C GLU A 177 18.75 -4.94 -0.64
N LEU A 178 17.80 -5.59 -1.32
CA LEU A 178 16.45 -5.75 -0.80
C LEU A 178 16.38 -6.58 0.50
N TRP A 179 17.24 -7.58 0.68
CA TRP A 179 17.18 -8.48 1.84
C TRP A 179 17.38 -7.76 3.19
N ARG A 180 17.94 -6.55 3.18
CA ARG A 180 18.17 -5.72 4.37
C ARG A 180 16.92 -5.00 4.85
N HIS A 181 15.88 -5.00 4.04
CA HIS A 181 14.68 -4.20 4.18
C HIS A 181 13.43 -5.05 4.05
#